data_202b09a40f0dde1d5bb8f3a0c4a962d1
#
_entry.id   202b09a40f0dde1d5bb8f3a0c4a962d1
#
_cell.length_a   1.000
_cell.length_b   1.000
_cell.length_c   1.000
_cell.angle_alpha   90.00
_cell.angle_beta   90.00
_cell.angle_gamma   90.00
#
_symmetry.space_group_name_H-M   'P 1'
#
loop_
_entity.id
_entity.type
_entity.pdbx_description
1 polymer ?
#
loop_
_entity_poly.entity_id
_entity_poly.type
_entity_poly.pdbx_seq_one_letter_code
_entity_poly.pdbx_strand_id
1 'polypeptide(L)'
;MKRRLVETVYLLDRRGVDRISEDIWEFLQTLSLENRNRIRIRLAMEDTLLRICEHFGGKISCTVYMDSRMRRDYITIEYEGDRFNPTTLDTGEDEFSRRLMVDMGFAPVWSRRGSKNRVTLRIHEERRFATLTIPISVFAGIFFGILFFQLPDAAGDYIDENVLTLFFNAFLGVFGTFASLSLFLFLGSAVSNLGDIVTYSRYGKRVMNRFIAFSFLAAVLAEAIFYPFFTIRTSGSIQPGESLSEFLKLVASILPANPVSPFSNNDSIQLIFMGFALGVGLLAMGESAGTLRRVVTQGNSLVNYLMESIGRYSPVFISLTIISYIWNGQISQLYGIWKPVLVYVMGMFLMLVLMLNHTATKYGVEKKWLLKTLKPAMMTSFLTASAGASYGETESIVTRKFGVPSRLTEFALPIGQTMFMPATICSFIATAYYLTEVYHVEVDLTWMIVATIICTMMAIALPPIPGSGLACYAIMLGRLNIPAGGLGVAIVLDIIFTFIGRAVDCAMLQMELVNSSDALGVLDRKIIRRQK
;
A
#
# COMPACT_ATOMS: atom_id res chain seq x y z
N MET A 1 -0.03 -30.18 -15.70
CA MET A 1 1.34 -29.67 -15.50
C MET A 1 2.09 -30.65 -14.59
N LYS A 2 3.20 -31.26 -15.08
CA LYS A 2 3.93 -32.32 -14.37
C LYS A 2 4.59 -31.78 -13.11
N ARG A 3 4.39 -32.46 -11.96
CA ARG A 3 5.13 -32.30 -10.73
C ARG A 3 6.63 -32.44 -11.02
N ARG A 4 7.44 -31.46 -10.67
CA ARG A 4 8.88 -31.65 -10.49
C ARG A 4 9.11 -31.79 -8.98
N LEU A 5 9.18 -33.01 -8.50
CA LEU A 5 9.73 -33.32 -7.20
C LEU A 5 11.21 -33.63 -7.44
N VAL A 6 12.08 -32.76 -6.98
CA VAL A 6 13.52 -33.06 -6.91
C VAL A 6 13.79 -33.47 -5.46
N GLU A 7 14.14 -34.74 -5.27
CA GLU A 7 14.53 -35.30 -3.98
C GLU A 7 15.99 -35.71 -4.10
N THR A 8 16.86 -35.05 -3.34
CA THR A 8 18.28 -35.35 -3.37
C THR A 8 18.82 -35.44 -1.94
N VAL A 9 19.59 -36.47 -1.68
CA VAL A 9 20.24 -36.69 -0.38
C VAL A 9 21.66 -36.19 -0.44
N TYR A 10 22.04 -35.35 0.50
CA TYR A 10 23.37 -34.75 0.62
C TYR A 10 23.99 -35.06 1.98
N LEU A 11 25.30 -35.21 1.99
CA LEU A 11 26.07 -35.10 3.22
C LEU A 11 26.29 -33.60 3.51
N LEU A 12 25.85 -33.13 4.69
CA LEU A 12 25.93 -31.74 5.05
C LEU A 12 27.28 -31.41 5.65
N ASP A 13 28.27 -31.25 4.76
CA ASP A 13 29.56 -30.62 5.05
C ASP A 13 29.60 -29.24 4.34
N ARG A 14 30.70 -28.49 4.49
CA ARG A 14 30.82 -27.17 3.80
C ARG A 14 30.66 -27.27 2.29
N ARG A 15 31.16 -28.33 1.65
CA ARG A 15 31.00 -28.57 0.21
C ARG A 15 29.56 -28.99 -0.14
N GLY A 16 28.91 -29.73 0.77
CA GLY A 16 27.50 -30.08 0.65
C GLY A 16 26.58 -28.86 0.67
N VAL A 17 26.85 -27.89 1.55
CA VAL A 17 26.12 -26.61 1.59
C VAL A 17 26.21 -25.87 0.26
N ASP A 18 27.41 -25.78 -0.32
CA ASP A 18 27.61 -25.13 -1.62
C ASP A 18 26.81 -25.82 -2.73
N ARG A 19 26.85 -27.16 -2.79
CA ARG A 19 26.08 -27.95 -3.79
C ARG A 19 24.58 -27.76 -3.64
N ILE A 20 24.06 -27.85 -2.42
CA ILE A 20 22.63 -27.63 -2.15
C ILE A 20 22.23 -26.20 -2.54
N SER A 21 23.08 -25.21 -2.26
CA SER A 21 22.85 -23.82 -2.64
C SER A 21 22.81 -23.61 -4.16
N GLU A 22 23.64 -24.37 -4.92
CA GLU A 22 23.60 -24.35 -6.39
C GLU A 22 22.32 -24.99 -6.93
N ASP A 23 21.92 -26.16 -6.42
CA ASP A 23 20.69 -26.83 -6.86
C ASP A 23 19.43 -26.03 -6.51
N ILE A 24 19.42 -25.38 -5.33
CA ILE A 24 18.37 -24.41 -4.97
C ILE A 24 18.35 -23.24 -5.98
N TRP A 25 19.52 -22.74 -6.36
CA TRP A 25 19.61 -21.66 -7.34
C TRP A 25 19.08 -22.05 -8.72
N GLU A 26 19.42 -23.25 -9.22
CA GLU A 26 18.86 -23.77 -10.46
C GLU A 26 17.33 -23.90 -10.38
N PHE A 27 16.81 -24.44 -9.28
CA PHE A 27 15.36 -24.52 -9.07
C PHE A 27 14.70 -23.14 -9.09
N LEU A 28 15.28 -22.16 -8.38
CA LEU A 28 14.77 -20.79 -8.33
C LEU A 28 14.80 -20.10 -9.71
N GLN A 29 15.72 -20.48 -10.60
CA GLN A 29 15.75 -19.96 -11.97
C GLN A 29 14.57 -20.48 -12.81
N THR A 30 14.01 -21.63 -12.47
CA THR A 30 12.82 -22.18 -13.17
C THR A 30 11.52 -21.48 -12.75
N LEU A 31 11.55 -20.71 -11.64
CA LEU A 31 10.40 -19.99 -11.11
C LEU A 31 10.36 -18.56 -11.64
N SER A 32 9.15 -18.00 -11.78
CA SER A 32 8.93 -16.62 -12.23
C SER A 32 9.16 -15.60 -11.10
N LEU A 33 10.32 -15.68 -10.44
CA LEU A 33 10.73 -14.79 -9.37
C LEU A 33 11.67 -13.69 -9.87
N GLU A 34 11.66 -12.54 -9.25
CA GLU A 34 12.69 -11.52 -9.44
C GLU A 34 14.07 -12.01 -8.97
N ASN A 35 15.15 -11.62 -9.67
CA ASN A 35 16.52 -12.00 -9.31
C ASN A 35 16.87 -11.65 -7.84
N ARG A 36 16.36 -10.55 -7.34
CA ARG A 36 16.55 -10.13 -5.95
C ARG A 36 15.93 -11.12 -4.96
N ASN A 37 14.72 -11.58 -5.21
CA ASN A 37 14.03 -12.57 -4.38
C ASN A 37 14.71 -13.94 -4.46
N ARG A 38 15.21 -14.33 -5.65
CA ARG A 38 16.01 -15.55 -5.80
C ARG A 38 17.28 -15.54 -4.94
N ILE A 39 18.02 -14.42 -4.97
CA ILE A 39 19.24 -14.26 -4.15
C ILE A 39 18.90 -14.30 -2.67
N ARG A 40 17.82 -13.66 -2.23
CA ARG A 40 17.39 -13.66 -0.83
C ARG A 40 16.99 -15.03 -0.33
N ILE A 41 16.21 -15.78 -1.12
CA ILE A 41 15.81 -17.15 -0.79
C ILE A 41 17.05 -18.05 -0.69
N ARG A 42 17.98 -17.92 -1.65
CA ARG A 42 19.25 -18.65 -1.62
C ARG A 42 20.02 -18.37 -0.34
N LEU A 43 20.23 -17.09 0.01
CA LEU A 43 20.96 -16.70 1.24
C LEU A 43 20.27 -17.19 2.51
N ALA A 44 18.92 -17.11 2.58
CA ALA A 44 18.17 -17.61 3.72
C ALA A 44 18.31 -19.12 3.93
N MET A 45 18.31 -19.87 2.82
CA MET A 45 18.49 -21.32 2.87
C MET A 45 19.95 -21.69 3.18
N GLU A 46 20.91 -20.97 2.65
CA GLU A 46 22.34 -21.15 2.91
C GLU A 46 22.67 -20.90 4.39
N ASP A 47 22.18 -19.80 5.00
CA ASP A 47 22.29 -19.53 6.43
C ASP A 47 21.68 -20.67 7.28
N THR A 48 20.49 -21.13 6.90
CA THR A 48 19.83 -22.26 7.57
C THR A 48 20.66 -23.55 7.51
N LEU A 49 21.23 -23.86 6.34
CA LEU A 49 22.08 -25.03 6.13
C LEU A 49 23.40 -24.95 6.91
N LEU A 50 24.03 -23.77 6.94
CA LEU A 50 25.27 -23.55 7.72
C LEU A 50 25.05 -23.76 9.20
N ARG A 51 23.95 -23.28 9.78
CA ARG A 51 23.59 -23.49 11.18
C ARG A 51 23.36 -24.96 11.51
N ILE A 52 22.68 -25.71 10.62
CA ILE A 52 22.53 -27.16 10.78
C ILE A 52 23.91 -27.84 10.73
N CYS A 53 24.76 -27.47 9.76
CA CYS A 53 26.10 -28.01 9.60
C CYS A 53 26.99 -27.75 10.82
N GLU A 54 26.99 -26.56 11.38
CA GLU A 54 27.74 -26.16 12.55
C GLU A 54 27.28 -26.92 13.79
N HIS A 55 25.97 -27.01 14.02
CA HIS A 55 25.42 -27.71 15.19
C HIS A 55 25.77 -29.20 15.21
N PHE A 56 25.74 -29.87 14.07
CA PHE A 56 26.00 -31.31 13.97
C PHE A 56 27.44 -31.65 13.53
N GLY A 57 28.34 -30.68 13.45
CA GLY A 57 29.74 -30.88 13.15
C GLY A 57 30.04 -31.44 11.75
N GLY A 58 29.16 -31.18 10.78
CA GLY A 58 29.38 -31.51 9.36
C GLY A 58 29.26 -33.00 8.99
N LYS A 59 28.59 -33.84 9.80
CA LYS A 59 28.44 -35.28 9.56
C LYS A 59 27.00 -35.77 9.49
N ILE A 60 26.08 -34.93 9.10
CA ILE A 60 24.67 -35.29 9.03
C ILE A 60 24.22 -35.42 7.56
N SER A 61 23.38 -36.41 7.28
CA SER A 61 22.70 -36.48 5.98
C SER A 61 21.44 -35.65 5.99
N CYS A 62 21.23 -34.85 4.96
CA CYS A 62 20.00 -34.12 4.78
C CYS A 62 19.37 -34.44 3.42
N THR A 63 18.07 -34.46 3.36
CA THR A 63 17.30 -34.61 2.14
C THR A 63 16.62 -33.28 1.80
N VAL A 64 16.88 -32.81 0.60
CA VAL A 64 16.28 -31.56 0.12
C VAL A 64 15.15 -31.90 -0.87
N TYR A 65 13.98 -31.40 -0.58
CA TYR A 65 12.81 -31.53 -1.44
C TYR A 65 12.50 -30.17 -2.06
N MET A 66 12.43 -30.12 -3.37
CA MET A 66 11.95 -28.97 -4.13
C MET A 66 10.66 -29.37 -4.82
N ASP A 67 9.52 -28.92 -4.32
CA ASP A 67 8.20 -29.33 -4.75
C ASP A 67 7.35 -28.15 -5.18
N SER A 68 6.61 -28.32 -6.27
CA SER A 68 5.62 -27.36 -6.76
C SER A 68 4.24 -28.01 -6.70
N ARG A 69 3.45 -27.73 -5.64
CA ARG A 69 2.10 -28.27 -5.43
C ARG A 69 1.05 -27.19 -5.56
N MET A 70 0.05 -27.44 -6.39
CA MET A 70 -1.13 -26.57 -6.55
C MET A 70 -0.76 -25.07 -6.71
N ARG A 71 0.24 -24.76 -7.52
CA ARG A 71 0.78 -23.41 -7.73
C ARG A 71 1.47 -22.79 -6.51
N ARG A 72 1.96 -23.62 -5.60
CA ARG A 72 2.77 -23.19 -4.46
C ARG A 72 4.08 -23.94 -4.50
N ASP A 73 5.17 -23.20 -4.42
CA ASP A 73 6.51 -23.74 -4.47
C ASP A 73 7.09 -23.79 -3.06
N TYR A 74 7.72 -24.92 -2.73
CA TYR A 74 8.29 -25.18 -1.42
C TYR A 74 9.70 -25.70 -1.57
N ILE A 75 10.60 -25.23 -0.70
CA ILE A 75 11.88 -25.85 -0.45
C ILE A 75 11.82 -26.43 0.96
N THR A 76 12.04 -27.72 1.09
CA THR A 76 12.00 -28.41 2.39
C THR A 76 13.32 -29.14 2.59
N ILE A 77 13.95 -28.95 3.73
CA ILE A 77 15.15 -29.64 4.18
C ILE A 77 14.76 -30.57 5.32
N GLU A 78 14.99 -31.86 5.18
CA GLU A 78 14.83 -32.88 6.24
C GLU A 78 16.20 -33.38 6.68
N TYR A 79 16.42 -33.48 7.99
CA TYR A 79 17.63 -34.05 8.59
C TYR A 79 17.30 -34.84 9.83
N GLU A 80 18.05 -35.93 10.08
CA GLU A 80 17.90 -36.77 11.25
C GLU A 80 18.89 -36.35 12.32
N GLY A 81 18.46 -36.36 13.59
CA GLY A 81 19.33 -35.99 14.70
C GLY A 81 18.54 -35.48 15.90
N ASP A 82 19.27 -34.92 16.86
CA ASP A 82 18.69 -34.30 18.03
C ASP A 82 17.77 -33.15 17.69
N ARG A 83 16.95 -32.75 18.66
CA ARG A 83 15.99 -31.65 18.46
C ARG A 83 16.74 -30.34 18.30
N PHE A 84 16.91 -29.89 17.09
CA PHE A 84 17.55 -28.62 16.78
C PHE A 84 16.66 -27.78 15.86
N ASN A 85 16.39 -26.54 16.23
CA ASN A 85 15.66 -25.60 15.41
C ASN A 85 16.60 -24.52 14.87
N PRO A 86 17.03 -24.59 13.60
CA PRO A 86 17.94 -23.61 13.03
C PRO A 86 17.32 -22.22 12.81
N THR A 87 16.00 -22.09 13.04
CA THR A 87 15.28 -20.81 12.91
C THR A 87 15.19 -20.05 14.25
N THR A 88 15.60 -20.66 15.39
CA THR A 88 15.73 -19.97 16.69
C THR A 88 17.12 -19.34 16.82
N LEU A 89 17.20 -18.21 17.47
CA LEU A 89 18.39 -17.38 17.54
C LEU A 89 18.82 -17.23 18.99
N ASP A 90 20.11 -17.45 19.25
CA ASP A 90 20.71 -17.29 20.59
C ASP A 90 21.50 -15.99 20.76
N THR A 91 21.68 -15.17 19.70
CA THR A 91 22.48 -13.92 19.75
C THR A 91 21.81 -12.75 19.05
N GLY A 92 22.11 -11.51 19.49
CA GLY A 92 21.46 -10.28 18.98
C GLY A 92 21.75 -9.92 17.52
N GLU A 93 22.87 -10.38 16.94
CA GLU A 93 23.20 -10.15 15.53
C GLU A 93 22.31 -10.97 14.60
N ASP A 94 21.88 -12.12 15.03
CA ASP A 94 20.98 -13.01 14.29
C ASP A 94 19.54 -12.50 14.25
N GLU A 95 19.11 -11.69 15.22
CA GLU A 95 17.76 -11.12 15.26
C GLU A 95 17.51 -10.17 14.06
N PHE A 96 18.54 -9.47 13.60
CA PHE A 96 18.45 -8.61 12.42
C PHE A 96 18.21 -9.44 11.14
N SER A 97 18.96 -10.51 10.94
CA SER A 97 18.80 -11.40 9.78
C SER A 97 17.42 -12.05 9.75
N ARG A 98 16.87 -12.46 10.91
CA ARG A 98 15.52 -13.02 11.03
C ARG A 98 14.44 -11.98 10.76
N ARG A 99 14.53 -10.79 11.33
CA ARG A 99 13.58 -9.69 11.05
C ARG A 99 13.56 -9.38 9.57
N LEU A 100 14.72 -9.33 8.94
CA LEU A 100 14.83 -9.12 7.50
C LEU A 100 14.14 -10.23 6.69
N MET A 101 14.23 -11.50 7.10
CA MET A 101 13.58 -12.63 6.41
C MET A 101 12.07 -12.68 6.65
N VAL A 102 11.62 -12.40 7.88
CA VAL A 102 10.19 -12.35 8.24
C VAL A 102 9.50 -11.20 7.52
N ASP A 103 10.11 -10.02 7.51
CA ASP A 103 9.58 -8.83 6.82
C ASP A 103 9.51 -9.01 5.30
N MET A 104 10.33 -9.92 4.76
CA MET A 104 10.34 -10.26 3.33
C MET A 104 9.39 -11.42 2.96
N GLY A 105 8.67 -11.99 3.92
CA GLY A 105 7.72 -13.08 3.67
C GLY A 105 8.37 -14.44 3.33
N PHE A 106 9.69 -14.59 3.53
CA PHE A 106 10.46 -15.80 3.22
C PHE A 106 11.01 -16.49 4.47
N ALA A 107 10.32 -16.44 5.59
CA ALA A 107 10.76 -17.07 6.81
C ALA A 107 10.64 -18.60 6.73
N PRO A 108 11.73 -19.36 6.93
CA PRO A 108 11.67 -20.82 7.03
C PRO A 108 10.93 -21.22 8.32
N VAL A 109 10.06 -22.21 8.21
CA VAL A 109 9.30 -22.76 9.33
C VAL A 109 9.88 -24.12 9.71
N TRP A 110 10.29 -24.27 10.97
CA TRP A 110 10.76 -25.53 11.50
C TRP A 110 9.61 -26.37 12.09
N SER A 111 9.68 -27.66 11.87
CA SER A 111 8.79 -28.65 12.48
C SER A 111 9.55 -29.96 12.73
N ARG A 112 9.08 -30.78 13.69
CA ARG A 112 9.66 -32.10 13.97
C ARG A 112 8.58 -33.17 13.83
N ARG A 113 8.94 -34.27 13.19
CA ARG A 113 8.08 -35.45 13.09
C ARG A 113 8.90 -36.72 13.38
N GLY A 114 8.69 -37.28 14.55
CA GLY A 114 9.49 -38.43 15.03
C GLY A 114 10.97 -38.04 15.25
N SER A 115 11.89 -38.77 14.64
CA SER A 115 13.34 -38.51 14.68
C SER A 115 13.81 -37.47 13.67
N LYS A 116 12.93 -37.02 12.74
CA LYS A 116 13.30 -36.11 11.66
C LYS A 116 12.92 -34.68 11.98
N ASN A 117 13.90 -33.79 11.84
CA ASN A 117 13.71 -32.35 11.83
C ASN A 117 13.43 -31.92 10.38
N ARG A 118 12.50 -30.98 10.20
CA ARG A 118 12.10 -30.46 8.91
C ARG A 118 12.06 -28.96 8.94
N VAL A 119 12.74 -28.31 7.99
CA VAL A 119 12.65 -26.88 7.73
C VAL A 119 12.00 -26.68 6.37
N THR A 120 10.91 -25.93 6.34
CA THR A 120 10.15 -25.67 5.11
C THR A 120 10.12 -24.18 4.84
N LEU A 121 10.61 -23.77 3.69
CA LEU A 121 10.45 -22.43 3.14
C LEU A 121 9.34 -22.45 2.08
N ARG A 122 8.36 -21.59 2.27
CA ARG A 122 7.29 -21.37 1.29
C ARG A 122 7.66 -20.20 0.40
N ILE A 123 7.76 -20.47 -0.89
CA ILE A 123 8.02 -19.44 -1.90
C ILE A 123 6.67 -18.86 -2.34
N HIS A 124 6.47 -17.55 -2.10
CA HIS A 124 5.33 -16.84 -2.66
C HIS A 124 5.72 -16.32 -4.05
N GLU A 125 5.05 -16.82 -5.09
CA GLU A 125 5.04 -16.13 -6.38
C GLU A 125 4.20 -14.87 -6.26
N GLU A 126 4.80 -13.70 -6.46
CA GLU A 126 4.04 -12.47 -6.72
C GLU A 126 3.28 -12.67 -8.04
N ARG A 127 1.97 -12.87 -7.92
CA ARG A 127 1.13 -13.17 -9.07
C ARG A 127 1.03 -11.95 -9.99
N ARG A 128 1.67 -12.00 -11.13
CA ARG A 128 1.38 -11.10 -12.29
C ARG A 128 -0.10 -11.10 -12.71
N PHE A 129 -0.90 -12.06 -12.24
CA PHE A 129 -2.32 -12.19 -12.58
C PHE A 129 -3.23 -11.19 -11.86
N ALA A 130 -2.82 -10.59 -10.73
CA ALA A 130 -3.65 -9.62 -10.03
C ALA A 130 -3.93 -8.36 -10.87
N THR A 131 -2.99 -7.98 -11.73
CA THR A 131 -3.11 -6.82 -12.62
C THR A 131 -4.12 -7.03 -13.76
N LEU A 132 -4.37 -8.26 -14.18
CA LEU A 132 -5.30 -8.57 -15.28
C LEU A 132 -6.71 -8.91 -14.80
N THR A 133 -6.90 -9.29 -13.55
CA THR A 133 -8.22 -9.68 -13.04
C THR A 133 -9.21 -8.53 -13.03
N ILE A 134 -8.75 -7.30 -12.76
CA ILE A 134 -9.60 -6.12 -12.70
C ILE A 134 -10.08 -5.69 -14.09
N PRO A 135 -9.23 -5.49 -15.12
CA PRO A 135 -9.70 -5.26 -16.48
C PRO A 135 -10.65 -6.35 -16.98
N ILE A 136 -10.35 -7.62 -16.69
CA ILE A 136 -11.22 -8.75 -17.07
C ILE A 136 -12.58 -8.63 -16.39
N SER A 137 -12.65 -8.23 -15.11
CA SER A 137 -13.91 -8.06 -14.41
C SER A 137 -14.75 -6.90 -14.95
N VAL A 138 -14.11 -5.81 -15.37
CA VAL A 138 -14.80 -4.69 -16.02
C VAL A 138 -15.39 -5.15 -17.36
N PHE A 139 -14.61 -5.81 -18.21
CA PHE A 139 -15.11 -6.35 -19.48
C PHE A 139 -16.21 -7.39 -19.26
N ALA A 140 -16.07 -8.28 -18.28
CA ALA A 140 -17.10 -9.25 -17.91
C ALA A 140 -18.37 -8.55 -17.43
N GLY A 141 -18.25 -7.53 -16.60
CA GLY A 141 -19.38 -6.73 -16.13
C GLY A 141 -20.13 -6.06 -17.27
N ILE A 142 -19.43 -5.48 -18.23
CA ILE A 142 -20.04 -4.87 -19.42
C ILE A 142 -20.72 -5.94 -20.29
N PHE A 143 -20.02 -7.05 -20.56
CA PHE A 143 -20.57 -8.13 -21.38
C PHE A 143 -21.83 -8.74 -20.78
N PHE A 144 -21.77 -9.13 -19.50
CA PHE A 144 -22.93 -9.67 -18.80
C PHE A 144 -24.01 -8.63 -18.55
N GLY A 145 -23.67 -7.36 -18.37
CA GLY A 145 -24.65 -6.28 -18.25
C GLY A 145 -25.48 -6.07 -19.51
N ILE A 146 -24.84 -6.10 -20.68
CA ILE A 146 -25.55 -6.04 -21.98
C ILE A 146 -26.45 -7.27 -22.15
N LEU A 147 -26.00 -8.45 -21.76
CA LEU A 147 -26.80 -9.67 -21.81
C LEU A 147 -27.99 -9.60 -20.81
N PHE A 148 -27.74 -9.08 -19.62
CA PHE A 148 -28.72 -8.88 -18.57
C PHE A 148 -29.83 -7.90 -18.99
N PHE A 149 -29.49 -6.89 -19.77
CA PHE A 149 -30.44 -5.92 -20.32
C PHE A 149 -31.49 -6.51 -21.28
N GLN A 150 -31.29 -7.76 -21.71
CA GLN A 150 -32.27 -8.49 -22.54
C GLN A 150 -33.34 -9.24 -21.73
N LEU A 151 -33.24 -9.23 -20.40
CA LEU A 151 -34.25 -9.86 -19.52
C LEU A 151 -35.53 -9.03 -19.48
N PRO A 152 -36.70 -9.66 -19.21
CA PRO A 152 -37.92 -8.93 -18.89
C PRO A 152 -37.72 -8.05 -17.64
N ASP A 153 -38.28 -6.82 -17.67
CA ASP A 153 -38.10 -5.82 -16.61
C ASP A 153 -38.34 -6.38 -15.19
N ALA A 154 -39.45 -7.08 -14.98
CA ALA A 154 -39.79 -7.66 -13.68
C ALA A 154 -38.77 -8.69 -13.18
N ALA A 155 -38.12 -9.44 -14.07
CA ALA A 155 -37.10 -10.41 -13.69
C ALA A 155 -35.75 -9.72 -13.42
N GLY A 156 -35.43 -8.72 -14.22
CA GLY A 156 -34.20 -7.93 -14.07
C GLY A 156 -34.20 -7.12 -12.78
N ASP A 157 -35.30 -6.41 -12.49
CA ASP A 157 -35.47 -5.66 -11.24
C ASP A 157 -35.36 -6.55 -10.00
N TYR A 158 -36.00 -7.72 -10.03
CA TYR A 158 -35.92 -8.69 -8.94
C TYR A 158 -34.48 -9.17 -8.70
N ILE A 159 -33.73 -9.49 -9.76
CA ILE A 159 -32.35 -9.94 -9.64
C ILE A 159 -31.43 -8.78 -9.21
N ASP A 160 -31.64 -7.59 -9.73
CA ASP A 160 -30.84 -6.42 -9.35
C ASP A 160 -30.98 -6.10 -7.86
N GLU A 161 -32.21 -6.01 -7.35
CA GLU A 161 -32.46 -5.68 -5.95
C GLU A 161 -32.05 -6.80 -4.99
N ASN A 162 -32.45 -8.04 -5.30
CA ASN A 162 -32.33 -9.16 -4.35
C ASN A 162 -31.03 -9.96 -4.50
N VAL A 163 -30.28 -9.78 -5.59
CA VAL A 163 -29.01 -10.48 -5.79
C VAL A 163 -27.86 -9.50 -5.97
N LEU A 164 -27.87 -8.68 -7.02
CA LEU A 164 -26.69 -7.85 -7.35
C LEU A 164 -26.42 -6.82 -6.24
N THR A 165 -27.42 -6.02 -5.92
CA THR A 165 -27.33 -4.96 -4.91
C THR A 165 -27.17 -5.54 -3.50
N LEU A 166 -27.85 -6.63 -3.18
CA LEU A 166 -27.72 -7.30 -1.89
C LEU A 166 -26.29 -7.78 -1.63
N PHE A 167 -25.70 -8.53 -2.56
CA PHE A 167 -24.34 -9.04 -2.41
C PHE A 167 -23.31 -7.92 -2.42
N PHE A 168 -23.50 -6.90 -3.25
CA PHE A 168 -22.63 -5.73 -3.26
C PHE A 168 -22.66 -4.99 -1.91
N ASN A 169 -23.84 -4.71 -1.37
CA ASN A 169 -23.98 -4.04 -0.08
C ASN A 169 -23.42 -4.89 1.08
N ALA A 170 -23.61 -6.20 1.04
CA ALA A 170 -22.99 -7.10 2.03
C ALA A 170 -21.45 -7.05 1.97
N PHE A 171 -20.87 -7.05 0.77
CA PHE A 171 -19.43 -6.89 0.58
C PHE A 171 -18.94 -5.55 1.13
N LEU A 172 -19.63 -4.46 0.82
CA LEU A 172 -19.31 -3.13 1.33
C LEU A 172 -19.41 -3.05 2.85
N GLY A 173 -20.43 -3.67 3.45
CA GLY A 173 -20.61 -3.71 4.90
C GLY A 173 -19.43 -4.40 5.60
N VAL A 174 -19.03 -5.58 5.10
CA VAL A 174 -17.86 -6.30 5.61
C VAL A 174 -16.59 -5.45 5.43
N PHE A 175 -16.42 -4.86 4.26
CA PHE A 175 -15.25 -4.01 3.97
C PHE A 175 -15.20 -2.80 4.90
N GLY A 176 -16.33 -2.11 5.11
CA GLY A 176 -16.45 -0.96 6.00
C GLY A 176 -16.10 -1.28 7.45
N THR A 177 -16.54 -2.44 7.94
CA THR A 177 -16.22 -2.89 9.31
C THR A 177 -14.72 -3.04 9.53
N PHE A 178 -14.03 -3.72 8.61
CA PHE A 178 -12.58 -3.88 8.71
C PHE A 178 -11.80 -2.60 8.40
N ALA A 179 -12.36 -1.72 7.58
CA ALA A 179 -11.75 -0.42 7.27
C ALA A 179 -11.58 0.46 8.50
N SER A 180 -12.63 0.58 9.31
CA SER A 180 -12.59 1.36 10.56
C SER A 180 -11.52 0.85 11.51
N LEU A 181 -11.44 -0.47 11.67
CA LEU A 181 -10.44 -1.11 12.52
C LEU A 181 -9.02 -0.97 11.93
N SER A 182 -8.90 -1.10 10.61
CA SER A 182 -7.62 -0.90 9.90
C SER A 182 -7.10 0.52 10.09
N LEU A 183 -7.96 1.52 9.90
CA LEU A 183 -7.61 2.93 10.06
C LEU A 183 -7.07 3.24 11.45
N PHE A 184 -7.77 2.77 12.48
CA PHE A 184 -7.36 2.96 13.88
C PHE A 184 -6.03 2.28 14.20
N LEU A 185 -5.90 0.99 13.87
CA LEU A 185 -4.69 0.21 14.17
C LEU A 185 -3.49 0.64 13.32
N PHE A 186 -3.71 0.97 12.05
CA PHE A 186 -2.65 1.46 11.17
C PHE A 186 -2.04 2.75 11.72
N LEU A 187 -2.89 3.73 12.06
CA LEU A 187 -2.42 5.00 12.57
C LEU A 187 -1.74 4.85 13.94
N GLY A 188 -2.34 4.06 14.83
CA GLY A 188 -1.76 3.73 16.14
C GLY A 188 -0.40 3.03 16.00
N SER A 189 -0.29 2.07 15.10
CA SER A 189 0.97 1.37 14.80
C SER A 189 2.01 2.32 14.17
N ALA A 190 1.60 3.08 13.14
CA ALA A 190 2.49 4.00 12.44
C ALA A 190 3.09 5.02 13.40
N VAL A 191 2.24 5.69 14.20
CA VAL A 191 2.69 6.71 15.16
C VAL A 191 3.52 6.11 16.30
N SER A 192 3.14 4.94 16.83
CA SER A 192 3.88 4.30 17.93
C SER A 192 5.28 3.84 17.51
N ASN A 193 5.44 3.40 16.26
CA ASN A 193 6.73 2.97 15.71
C ASN A 193 7.66 4.14 15.38
N LEU A 194 7.13 5.37 15.31
CA LEU A 194 7.95 6.58 15.15
C LEU A 194 8.89 6.83 16.33
N GLY A 195 8.58 6.32 17.51
CA GLY A 195 9.37 6.55 18.72
C GLY A 195 10.75 5.94 18.70
N ASP A 196 10.89 4.76 18.15
CA ASP A 196 12.20 4.11 18.02
C ASP A 196 13.07 4.88 17.01
N ILE A 197 12.44 5.63 16.14
CA ILE A 197 13.02 6.40 15.05
C ILE A 197 13.29 7.85 15.46
N VAL A 198 12.37 8.47 16.22
CA VAL A 198 12.50 9.87 16.71
C VAL A 198 13.51 9.98 17.83
N THR A 199 13.64 8.95 18.66
CA THR A 199 14.68 8.88 19.69
C THR A 199 16.08 8.81 19.07
N TYR A 200 16.18 8.28 17.84
CA TYR A 200 17.44 8.15 17.13
C TYR A 200 17.85 9.33 16.28
N SER A 201 16.97 10.29 15.95
CA SER A 201 17.43 11.44 15.17
C SER A 201 16.53 12.68 15.19
N ARG A 202 17.18 13.83 15.44
CA ARG A 202 16.76 15.18 15.03
C ARG A 202 16.25 15.25 13.57
N TYR A 203 16.59 14.27 12.75
CA TYR A 203 16.29 14.19 11.32
C TYR A 203 14.88 13.66 11.04
N GLY A 204 14.42 12.66 11.79
CA GLY A 204 13.13 12.01 11.56
C GLY A 204 11.95 12.97 11.69
N LYS A 205 11.93 13.80 12.74
CA LYS A 205 10.88 14.80 12.94
C LYS A 205 10.79 15.81 11.78
N ARG A 206 11.95 16.25 11.25
CA ARG A 206 11.96 17.20 10.11
C ARG A 206 11.46 16.56 8.82
N VAL A 207 11.89 15.33 8.51
CA VAL A 207 11.43 14.60 7.32
C VAL A 207 9.92 14.40 7.37
N MET A 208 9.42 13.96 8.52
CA MET A 208 7.99 13.70 8.69
C MET A 208 7.14 14.97 8.61
N ASN A 209 7.56 16.04 9.27
CA ASN A 209 6.87 17.32 9.15
C ASN A 209 6.83 17.81 7.70
N ARG A 210 7.90 17.56 6.93
CA ARG A 210 7.92 17.89 5.50
C ARG A 210 6.95 17.03 4.71
N PHE A 211 6.91 15.72 4.93
CA PHE A 211 5.96 14.83 4.25
C PHE A 211 4.52 15.25 4.52
N ILE A 212 4.17 15.51 5.76
CA ILE A 212 2.82 15.98 6.14
C ILE A 212 2.52 17.35 5.51
N ALA A 213 3.45 18.31 5.60
CA ALA A 213 3.25 19.64 5.03
C ALA A 213 3.07 19.61 3.50
N PHE A 214 3.87 18.79 2.80
CA PHE A 214 3.72 18.63 1.35
C PHE A 214 2.44 17.87 0.98
N SER A 215 1.99 16.92 1.79
CA SER A 215 0.71 16.24 1.59
C SER A 215 -0.47 17.21 1.67
N PHE A 216 -0.48 18.08 2.68
CA PHE A 216 -1.49 19.16 2.76
C PHE A 216 -1.37 20.18 1.62
N LEU A 217 -0.16 20.56 1.26
CA LEU A 217 0.06 21.46 0.12
C LEU A 217 -0.46 20.83 -1.19
N ALA A 218 -0.21 19.53 -1.40
CA ALA A 218 -0.71 18.81 -2.57
C ALA A 218 -2.24 18.76 -2.59
N ALA A 219 -2.90 18.60 -1.43
CA ALA A 219 -4.35 18.65 -1.32
C ALA A 219 -4.91 20.03 -1.72
N VAL A 220 -4.34 21.11 -1.16
CA VAL A 220 -4.76 22.49 -1.50
C VAL A 220 -4.52 22.79 -2.99
N LEU A 221 -3.41 22.34 -3.55
CA LEU A 221 -3.14 22.49 -4.97
C LEU A 221 -4.12 21.66 -5.83
N ALA A 222 -4.48 20.45 -5.38
CA ALA A 222 -5.48 19.64 -6.06
C ALA A 222 -6.85 20.32 -6.09
N GLU A 223 -7.28 20.89 -4.95
CA GLU A 223 -8.51 21.71 -4.89
C GLU A 223 -8.48 22.85 -5.92
N ALA A 224 -7.41 23.64 -5.92
CA ALA A 224 -7.26 24.76 -6.82
C ALA A 224 -7.20 24.35 -8.30
N ILE A 225 -6.59 23.20 -8.61
CA ILE A 225 -6.47 22.69 -9.98
C ILE A 225 -7.79 22.07 -10.45
N PHE A 226 -8.49 21.31 -9.60
CA PHE A 226 -9.64 20.52 -10.04
C PHE A 226 -10.96 21.31 -9.98
N TYR A 227 -11.13 22.19 -8.99
CA TYR A 227 -12.33 23.02 -8.83
C TYR A 227 -12.87 23.63 -10.14
N PRO A 228 -12.06 24.28 -11.01
CA PRO A 228 -12.58 24.94 -12.22
C PRO A 228 -13.05 23.98 -13.32
N PHE A 229 -12.73 22.69 -13.23
CA PHE A 229 -13.10 21.70 -14.26
C PHE A 229 -14.44 21.03 -14.00
N PHE A 230 -14.97 21.12 -12.78
CA PHE A 230 -16.24 20.49 -12.43
C PHE A 230 -17.35 21.53 -12.28
N THR A 231 -18.55 21.16 -12.70
CA THR A 231 -19.75 22.01 -12.56
C THR A 231 -20.30 21.86 -11.15
N ILE A 232 -19.90 22.77 -10.27
CA ILE A 232 -20.18 22.71 -8.85
C ILE A 232 -21.36 23.64 -8.55
N ARG A 233 -22.33 23.14 -7.77
CA ARG A 233 -23.36 23.98 -7.18
C ARG A 233 -22.79 24.62 -5.92
N THR A 234 -22.59 25.93 -5.94
CA THR A 234 -22.21 26.68 -4.76
C THR A 234 -23.46 27.12 -4.00
N SER A 235 -23.54 26.81 -2.72
CA SER A 235 -24.52 27.42 -1.84
C SER A 235 -24.34 28.95 -1.84
N GLY A 236 -25.35 29.64 -2.24
CA GLY A 236 -25.33 31.11 -2.33
C GLY A 236 -25.09 31.73 -0.96
N SER A 237 -24.14 32.66 -0.92
CA SER A 237 -23.77 33.50 0.22
C SER A 237 -23.17 32.78 1.46
N ILE A 238 -21.86 32.71 1.46
CA ILE A 238 -21.07 32.45 2.68
C ILE A 238 -21.36 33.61 3.64
N GLN A 239 -22.14 33.34 4.70
CA GLN A 239 -22.18 34.23 5.85
C GLN A 239 -20.96 33.92 6.73
N PRO A 240 -20.01 34.84 6.91
CA PRO A 240 -18.75 34.56 7.61
C PRO A 240 -18.92 34.03 9.05
N GLY A 241 -20.06 34.30 9.69
CA GLY A 241 -20.38 33.82 11.03
C GLY A 241 -20.84 32.35 11.09
N GLU A 242 -21.54 31.87 10.06
CA GLU A 242 -22.02 30.49 9.97
C GLU A 242 -20.86 29.52 9.63
N SER A 243 -19.99 29.90 8.72
CA SER A 243 -18.82 29.10 8.35
C SER A 243 -17.86 28.87 9.52
N LEU A 244 -17.65 29.87 10.39
CA LEU A 244 -16.81 29.72 11.58
C LEU A 244 -17.46 28.79 12.62
N SER A 245 -18.77 28.90 12.83
CA SER A 245 -19.50 28.04 13.77
C SER A 245 -19.52 26.58 13.30
N GLU A 246 -19.66 26.35 12.00
CA GLU A 246 -19.61 25.01 11.40
C GLU A 246 -18.19 24.42 11.48
N PHE A 247 -17.16 25.22 11.22
CA PHE A 247 -15.78 24.80 11.40
C PHE A 247 -15.48 24.43 12.87
N LEU A 248 -15.95 25.22 13.83
CA LEU A 248 -15.78 24.90 15.26
C LEU A 248 -16.55 23.64 15.68
N LYS A 249 -17.77 23.43 15.14
CA LYS A 249 -18.52 22.18 15.34
C LYS A 249 -17.77 20.97 14.74
N LEU A 250 -17.18 21.14 13.56
CA LEU A 250 -16.35 20.11 12.94
C LEU A 250 -15.13 19.78 13.81
N VAL A 251 -14.41 20.78 14.28
CA VAL A 251 -13.26 20.57 15.18
C VAL A 251 -13.70 19.90 16.50
N ALA A 252 -14.83 20.31 17.05
CA ALA A 252 -15.39 19.66 18.25
C ALA A 252 -15.82 18.21 17.99
N SER A 253 -16.34 17.91 16.79
CA SER A 253 -16.75 16.55 16.39
C SER A 253 -15.58 15.57 16.20
N ILE A 254 -14.35 16.05 16.14
CA ILE A 254 -13.14 15.20 16.11
C ILE A 254 -13.00 14.39 17.40
N LEU A 255 -13.47 14.95 18.52
CA LEU A 255 -13.38 14.30 19.82
C LEU A 255 -14.56 13.33 20.00
N PRO A 256 -14.31 12.03 20.16
CA PRO A 256 -15.38 11.07 20.39
C PRO A 256 -15.93 11.20 21.79
N ALA A 257 -17.26 11.29 21.91
CA ALA A 257 -17.93 11.24 23.21
C ALA A 257 -17.90 9.81 23.82
N ASN A 258 -17.75 8.79 22.98
CA ASN A 258 -17.68 7.38 23.37
C ASN A 258 -16.64 6.68 22.49
N PRO A 259 -15.68 5.91 23.04
CA PRO A 259 -14.64 5.26 22.27
C PRO A 259 -15.13 4.13 21.35
N VAL A 260 -16.35 3.62 21.53
CA VAL A 260 -16.92 2.54 20.72
C VAL A 260 -17.73 3.07 19.54
N SER A 261 -18.43 4.19 19.72
CA SER A 261 -19.32 4.75 18.68
C SER A 261 -18.63 5.05 17.34
N PRO A 262 -17.36 5.49 17.28
CA PRO A 262 -16.69 5.72 16.01
C PRO A 262 -16.52 4.46 15.16
N PHE A 263 -16.36 3.30 15.78
CA PHE A 263 -16.26 2.02 15.07
C PHE A 263 -17.62 1.56 14.52
N SER A 264 -18.69 1.70 15.30
CA SER A 264 -20.04 1.32 14.84
C SER A 264 -20.60 2.26 13.79
N ASN A 265 -20.28 3.54 13.88
CA ASN A 265 -20.75 4.56 12.92
C ASN A 265 -19.80 4.78 11.74
N ASN A 266 -18.66 4.06 11.70
CA ASN A 266 -17.58 4.28 10.74
C ASN A 266 -17.10 5.74 10.71
N ASP A 267 -17.03 6.40 11.89
CA ASP A 267 -16.62 7.79 12.00
C ASP A 267 -15.11 7.95 11.90
N SER A 268 -14.65 8.15 10.68
CA SER A 268 -13.22 8.12 10.35
C SER A 268 -12.41 9.22 10.99
N ILE A 269 -12.99 10.43 11.14
CA ILE A 269 -12.26 11.54 11.76
C ILE A 269 -11.98 11.23 13.23
N GLN A 270 -12.97 10.69 13.94
CA GLN A 270 -12.81 10.26 15.31
C GLN A 270 -11.87 9.06 15.42
N LEU A 271 -11.94 8.10 14.48
CA LEU A 271 -11.02 6.96 14.43
C LEU A 271 -9.57 7.37 14.15
N ILE A 272 -9.35 8.34 13.27
CA ILE A 272 -8.03 8.94 13.02
C ILE A 272 -7.51 9.60 14.31
N PHE A 273 -8.33 10.40 14.96
CA PHE A 273 -7.96 11.04 16.23
C PHE A 273 -7.60 10.00 17.30
N MET A 274 -8.44 8.99 17.49
CA MET A 274 -8.21 7.91 18.46
C MET A 274 -6.96 7.09 18.13
N GLY A 275 -6.75 6.72 16.86
CA GLY A 275 -5.55 6.01 16.42
C GLY A 275 -4.28 6.82 16.62
N PHE A 276 -4.34 8.12 16.32
CA PHE A 276 -3.23 9.04 16.58
C PHE A 276 -2.96 9.19 18.10
N ALA A 277 -3.99 9.37 18.92
CA ALA A 277 -3.87 9.45 20.36
C ALA A 277 -3.29 8.17 20.97
N LEU A 278 -3.74 6.99 20.49
CA LEU A 278 -3.18 5.69 20.87
C LEU A 278 -1.68 5.62 20.52
N GLY A 279 -1.31 6.00 19.31
CA GLY A 279 0.08 5.98 18.85
C GLY A 279 0.97 6.89 19.66
N VAL A 280 0.51 8.14 19.94
CA VAL A 280 1.22 9.10 20.80
C VAL A 280 1.33 8.59 22.23
N GLY A 281 0.26 8.00 22.79
CA GLY A 281 0.27 7.41 24.12
C GLY A 281 1.29 6.27 24.24
N LEU A 282 1.31 5.34 23.29
CA LEU A 282 2.29 4.26 23.23
C LEU A 282 3.73 4.77 23.08
N LEU A 283 3.88 5.86 22.34
CA LEU A 283 5.16 6.54 22.16
C LEU A 283 5.64 7.17 23.48
N ALA A 284 4.75 7.88 24.18
CA ALA A 284 5.05 8.55 25.45
C ALA A 284 5.40 7.55 26.58
N MET A 285 4.81 6.35 26.57
CA MET A 285 5.10 5.28 27.51
C MET A 285 6.46 4.61 27.26
N GLY A 286 7.08 4.77 26.09
CA GLY A 286 8.42 4.24 25.77
C GLY A 286 8.52 2.72 25.86
N GLU A 287 9.58 2.22 26.51
CA GLU A 287 9.85 0.76 26.60
C GLU A 287 8.79 0.00 27.42
N SER A 288 8.13 0.64 28.37
CA SER A 288 7.07 0.00 29.18
C SER A 288 5.86 -0.42 28.34
N ALA A 289 5.61 0.23 27.19
CA ALA A 289 4.55 -0.10 26.25
C ALA A 289 4.95 -1.13 25.19
N GLY A 290 6.15 -1.74 25.26
CA GLY A 290 6.66 -2.63 24.22
C GLY A 290 5.72 -3.77 23.85
N THR A 291 5.04 -4.38 24.83
CA THR A 291 4.04 -5.44 24.58
C THR A 291 2.80 -4.90 23.88
N LEU A 292 2.24 -3.77 24.32
CA LEU A 292 1.07 -3.14 23.71
C LEU A 292 1.37 -2.69 22.27
N ARG A 293 2.56 -2.12 22.03
CA ARG A 293 3.02 -1.75 20.69
C ARG A 293 3.05 -2.96 19.75
N ARG A 294 3.57 -4.12 20.22
CA ARG A 294 3.54 -5.38 19.45
C ARG A 294 2.12 -5.82 19.13
N VAL A 295 1.21 -5.76 20.10
CA VAL A 295 -0.20 -6.13 19.89
C VAL A 295 -0.85 -5.24 18.84
N VAL A 296 -0.67 -3.92 18.90
CA VAL A 296 -1.21 -2.97 17.91
C VAL A 296 -0.61 -3.23 16.52
N THR A 297 0.70 -3.46 16.43
CA THR A 297 1.37 -3.74 15.16
C THR A 297 0.93 -5.09 14.57
N GLN A 298 0.81 -6.13 15.39
CA GLN A 298 0.33 -7.44 14.96
C GLN A 298 -1.15 -7.40 14.58
N GLY A 299 -1.97 -6.65 15.34
CA GLY A 299 -3.36 -6.38 15.03
C GLY A 299 -3.53 -5.68 13.68
N ASN A 300 -2.72 -4.66 13.41
CA ASN A 300 -2.68 -4.00 12.11
C ASN A 300 -2.32 -4.98 10.97
N SER A 301 -1.30 -5.82 11.18
CA SER A 301 -0.90 -6.83 10.19
C SER A 301 -2.00 -7.85 9.92
N LEU A 302 -2.73 -8.28 10.96
CA LEU A 302 -3.87 -9.20 10.84
C LEU A 302 -5.01 -8.56 10.05
N VAL A 303 -5.39 -7.34 10.39
CA VAL A 303 -6.49 -6.63 9.69
C VAL A 303 -6.12 -6.36 8.25
N ASN A 304 -4.89 -5.95 7.96
CA ASN A 304 -4.41 -5.78 6.58
C ASN A 304 -4.46 -7.10 5.78
N TYR A 305 -4.10 -8.23 6.40
CA TYR A 305 -4.23 -9.54 5.77
C TYR A 305 -5.68 -9.90 5.45
N LEU A 306 -6.62 -9.61 6.38
CA LEU A 306 -8.05 -9.81 6.17
C LEU A 306 -8.58 -8.91 5.05
N MET A 307 -8.22 -7.63 5.06
CA MET A 307 -8.57 -6.66 4.02
C MET A 307 -8.06 -7.10 2.64
N GLU A 308 -6.81 -7.54 2.55
CA GLU A 308 -6.26 -8.10 1.31
C GLU A 308 -7.01 -9.34 0.85
N SER A 309 -7.38 -10.22 1.79
CA SER A 309 -8.11 -11.45 1.48
C SER A 309 -9.52 -11.14 0.95
N ILE A 310 -10.22 -10.18 1.55
CA ILE A 310 -11.52 -9.69 1.09
C ILE A 310 -11.36 -8.97 -0.25
N GLY A 311 -10.35 -8.12 -0.39
CA GLY A 311 -10.04 -7.38 -1.61
C GLY A 311 -9.79 -8.26 -2.83
N ARG A 312 -9.36 -9.52 -2.65
CA ARG A 312 -9.23 -10.49 -3.76
C ARG A 312 -10.56 -10.80 -4.46
N TYR A 313 -11.66 -10.61 -3.79
CA TYR A 313 -13.00 -10.80 -4.34
C TYR A 313 -13.55 -9.54 -5.00
N SER A 314 -12.91 -8.37 -4.83
CA SER A 314 -13.36 -7.11 -5.44
C SER A 314 -13.62 -7.19 -6.95
N PRO A 315 -12.86 -7.96 -7.77
CA PRO A 315 -13.17 -8.09 -9.20
C PRO A 315 -14.58 -8.61 -9.49
N VAL A 316 -15.08 -9.53 -8.66
CA VAL A 316 -16.45 -10.07 -8.81
C VAL A 316 -17.47 -8.96 -8.51
N PHE A 317 -17.29 -8.23 -7.42
CA PHE A 317 -18.22 -7.18 -7.01
C PHE A 317 -18.19 -5.97 -7.97
N ILE A 318 -17.03 -5.67 -8.57
CA ILE A 318 -16.92 -4.69 -9.67
C ILE A 318 -17.79 -5.12 -10.86
N SER A 319 -17.74 -6.41 -11.26
CA SER A 319 -18.60 -6.91 -12.34
C SER A 319 -20.09 -6.77 -11.98
N LEU A 320 -20.49 -7.14 -10.75
CA LEU A 320 -21.89 -7.03 -10.30
C LEU A 320 -22.38 -5.58 -10.32
N THR A 321 -21.55 -4.64 -9.86
CA THR A 321 -21.87 -3.20 -9.88
C THR A 321 -22.06 -2.67 -11.30
N ILE A 322 -21.20 -3.08 -12.24
CA ILE A 322 -21.32 -2.65 -13.64
C ILE A 322 -22.58 -3.22 -14.27
N ILE A 323 -22.95 -4.46 -13.98
CA ILE A 323 -24.21 -5.07 -14.45
C ILE A 323 -25.40 -4.27 -13.93
N SER A 324 -25.43 -3.96 -12.64
CA SER A 324 -26.48 -3.16 -12.01
C SER A 324 -26.58 -1.75 -12.63
N TYR A 325 -25.45 -1.10 -12.90
CA TYR A 325 -25.43 0.23 -13.54
C TYR A 325 -25.95 0.21 -14.98
N ILE A 326 -25.65 -0.85 -15.73
CA ILE A 326 -26.19 -1.03 -17.08
C ILE A 326 -27.69 -1.23 -17.02
N TRP A 327 -28.18 -2.07 -16.10
CA TRP A 327 -29.59 -2.34 -15.90
C TRP A 327 -30.38 -1.07 -15.54
N ASN A 328 -29.90 -0.32 -14.56
CA ASN A 328 -30.56 0.90 -14.08
C ASN A 328 -30.39 2.11 -15.00
N GLY A 329 -29.87 1.95 -16.21
CA GLY A 329 -29.66 3.04 -17.15
C GLY A 329 -28.61 4.06 -16.72
N GLN A 330 -27.82 3.75 -15.70
CA GLN A 330 -26.78 4.63 -15.17
C GLN A 330 -25.48 4.60 -16.00
N ILE A 331 -25.52 4.11 -17.22
CA ILE A 331 -24.39 4.09 -18.16
C ILE A 331 -23.81 5.49 -18.37
N SER A 332 -24.65 6.54 -18.30
CA SER A 332 -24.20 7.93 -18.37
C SER A 332 -23.15 8.29 -17.32
N GLN A 333 -23.21 7.69 -16.14
CA GLN A 333 -22.20 7.86 -15.09
C GLN A 333 -20.86 7.22 -15.49
N LEU A 334 -20.89 6.10 -16.23
CA LEU A 334 -19.68 5.48 -16.77
C LEU A 334 -19.11 6.27 -17.96
N TYR A 335 -19.95 6.85 -18.81
CA TYR A 335 -19.48 7.74 -19.89
C TYR A 335 -18.80 9.01 -19.36
N GLY A 336 -19.23 9.51 -18.20
CA GLY A 336 -18.63 10.69 -17.56
C GLY A 336 -17.22 10.46 -16.99
N ILE A 337 -16.77 9.21 -16.79
CA ILE A 337 -15.49 8.85 -16.15
C ILE A 337 -14.26 9.41 -16.89
N TRP A 338 -14.33 9.61 -18.20
CA TRP A 338 -13.22 10.20 -18.95
C TRP A 338 -12.84 11.61 -18.45
N LYS A 339 -13.81 12.38 -17.93
CA LYS A 339 -13.60 13.74 -17.44
C LYS A 339 -12.70 13.76 -16.19
N PRO A 340 -13.05 13.08 -15.07
CA PRO A 340 -12.16 13.02 -13.90
C PRO A 340 -10.82 12.36 -14.20
N VAL A 341 -10.76 11.39 -15.13
CA VAL A 341 -9.48 10.77 -15.54
C VAL A 341 -8.60 11.79 -16.24
N LEU A 342 -9.14 12.55 -17.19
CA LEU A 342 -8.38 13.57 -17.91
C LEU A 342 -7.90 14.68 -16.97
N VAL A 343 -8.78 15.17 -16.10
CA VAL A 343 -8.46 16.21 -15.12
C VAL A 343 -7.39 15.72 -14.15
N TYR A 344 -7.50 14.48 -13.67
CA TYR A 344 -6.49 13.88 -12.80
C TYR A 344 -5.13 13.75 -13.49
N VAL A 345 -5.09 13.24 -14.73
CA VAL A 345 -3.85 13.11 -15.50
C VAL A 345 -3.19 14.47 -15.72
N MET A 346 -3.97 15.49 -16.07
CA MET A 346 -3.48 16.86 -16.20
C MET A 346 -2.92 17.40 -14.89
N GLY A 347 -3.62 17.20 -13.78
CA GLY A 347 -3.17 17.62 -12.46
C GLY A 347 -1.88 16.91 -12.05
N MET A 348 -1.77 15.60 -12.28
CA MET A 348 -0.57 14.82 -12.00
C MET A 348 0.61 15.28 -12.85
N PHE A 349 0.38 15.52 -14.13
CA PHE A 349 1.41 16.06 -15.02
C PHE A 349 1.90 17.44 -14.54
N LEU A 350 0.99 18.34 -14.19
CA LEU A 350 1.32 19.67 -13.70
C LEU A 350 2.13 19.60 -12.39
N MET A 351 1.69 18.81 -11.41
CA MET A 351 2.39 18.63 -10.13
C MET A 351 3.80 18.04 -10.33
N LEU A 352 3.90 17.01 -11.18
CA LEU A 352 5.19 16.40 -11.52
C LEU A 352 6.13 17.43 -12.17
N VAL A 353 5.65 18.22 -13.12
CA VAL A 353 6.41 19.27 -13.81
C VAL A 353 6.85 20.35 -12.83
N LEU A 354 5.98 20.80 -11.93
CA LEU A 354 6.32 21.78 -10.90
C LEU A 354 7.44 21.28 -10.00
N MET A 355 7.34 20.03 -9.52
CA MET A 355 8.37 19.46 -8.65
C MET A 355 9.68 19.16 -9.39
N LEU A 356 9.61 18.71 -10.64
CA LEU A 356 10.79 18.55 -11.51
C LEU A 356 11.48 19.90 -11.73
N ASN A 357 10.72 20.96 -12.04
CA ASN A 357 11.27 22.30 -12.20
C ASN A 357 11.95 22.81 -10.94
N HIS A 358 11.27 22.67 -9.79
CA HIS A 358 11.82 23.08 -8.51
C HIS A 358 13.15 22.35 -8.21
N THR A 359 13.16 21.03 -8.33
CA THR A 359 14.34 20.20 -8.06
C THR A 359 15.46 20.46 -9.05
N ALA A 360 15.15 20.54 -10.35
CA ALA A 360 16.14 20.81 -11.40
C ALA A 360 16.80 22.17 -11.21
N THR A 361 16.02 23.23 -10.93
CA THR A 361 16.53 24.58 -10.70
C THR A 361 17.38 24.65 -9.42
N LYS A 362 16.89 24.02 -8.33
CA LYS A 362 17.59 24.04 -7.04
C LYS A 362 18.98 23.39 -7.09
N TYR A 363 19.12 22.29 -7.82
CA TYR A 363 20.39 21.56 -7.93
C TYR A 363 21.18 21.88 -9.21
N GLY A 364 20.60 22.65 -10.11
CA GLY A 364 21.20 23.05 -11.37
C GLY A 364 21.46 21.86 -12.31
N VAL A 365 20.54 20.90 -12.36
CA VAL A 365 20.59 19.73 -13.24
C VAL A 365 19.58 19.84 -14.37
N GLU A 366 19.87 19.17 -15.50
CA GLU A 366 18.92 19.14 -16.61
C GLU A 366 17.64 18.37 -16.25
N LYS A 367 16.47 18.96 -16.58
CA LYS A 367 15.17 18.30 -16.37
C LYS A 367 15.08 16.95 -17.08
N LYS A 368 15.67 16.85 -18.28
CA LYS A 368 15.70 15.62 -19.07
C LYS A 368 16.51 14.51 -18.37
N TRP A 369 17.65 14.87 -17.80
CA TRP A 369 18.45 13.94 -17.00
C TRP A 369 17.68 13.49 -15.76
N LEU A 370 17.05 14.43 -15.04
CA LEU A 370 16.28 14.15 -13.84
C LEU A 370 15.16 13.14 -14.14
N LEU A 371 14.35 13.41 -15.16
CA LEU A 371 13.26 12.52 -15.58
C LEU A 371 13.78 11.15 -16.01
N LYS A 372 14.89 11.09 -16.75
CA LYS A 372 15.52 9.82 -17.17
C LYS A 372 15.99 8.99 -15.98
N THR A 373 16.48 9.66 -14.93
CA THR A 373 16.96 9.00 -13.70
C THR A 373 15.80 8.46 -12.84
N LEU A 374 14.69 9.20 -12.76
CA LEU A 374 13.50 8.78 -12.01
C LEU A 374 12.70 7.67 -12.72
N LYS A 375 12.75 7.65 -14.07
CA LYS A 375 11.91 6.78 -14.91
C LYS A 375 11.91 5.30 -14.55
N PRO A 376 13.03 4.60 -14.25
CA PRO A 376 13.00 3.17 -13.95
C PRO A 376 12.05 2.84 -12.80
N ALA A 377 12.24 3.45 -11.63
CA ALA A 377 11.38 3.22 -10.47
C ALA A 377 9.92 3.68 -10.70
N MET A 378 9.70 4.77 -11.47
CA MET A 378 8.36 5.19 -11.89
C MET A 378 7.66 4.10 -12.71
N MET A 379 8.36 3.51 -13.68
CA MET A 379 7.80 2.46 -14.56
C MET A 379 7.48 1.19 -13.79
N THR A 380 8.35 0.78 -12.85
CA THR A 380 8.07 -0.35 -11.97
C THR A 380 6.84 -0.09 -11.12
N SER A 381 6.72 1.10 -10.51
CA SER A 381 5.53 1.49 -9.73
C SER A 381 4.27 1.56 -10.59
N PHE A 382 4.36 2.07 -11.82
CA PHE A 382 3.26 2.12 -12.77
C PHE A 382 2.76 0.72 -13.13
N LEU A 383 3.66 -0.16 -13.57
CA LEU A 383 3.31 -1.49 -14.06
C LEU A 383 2.76 -2.41 -12.97
N THR A 384 3.19 -2.21 -11.74
CA THR A 384 2.78 -3.02 -10.58
C THR A 384 1.66 -2.40 -9.76
N ALA A 385 1.32 -1.12 -10.01
CA ALA A 385 0.43 -0.33 -9.16
C ALA A 385 0.86 -0.35 -7.67
N SER A 386 2.15 -0.50 -7.40
CA SER A 386 2.71 -0.68 -6.05
C SER A 386 3.99 0.13 -5.86
N ALA A 387 4.00 0.97 -4.82
CA ALA A 387 5.21 1.69 -4.41
C ALA A 387 6.27 0.74 -3.83
N GLY A 388 5.85 -0.33 -3.14
CA GLY A 388 6.74 -1.34 -2.56
C GLY A 388 7.56 -2.09 -3.61
N ALA A 389 6.99 -2.36 -4.78
CA ALA A 389 7.68 -3.06 -5.86
C ALA A 389 8.90 -2.28 -6.39
N SER A 390 8.86 -0.95 -6.35
CA SER A 390 9.96 -0.09 -6.79
C SER A 390 10.94 0.28 -5.68
N TYR A 391 10.79 -0.28 -4.48
CA TYR A 391 11.61 0.08 -3.30
C TYR A 391 13.12 0.05 -3.59
N GLY A 392 13.63 -1.08 -4.05
CA GLY A 392 15.07 -1.26 -4.28
C GLY A 392 15.63 -0.40 -5.40
N GLU A 393 14.84 -0.13 -6.45
CA GLU A 393 15.24 0.80 -7.50
C GLU A 393 15.29 2.23 -6.97
N THR A 394 14.26 2.64 -6.23
CA THR A 394 14.17 3.94 -5.57
C THR A 394 15.35 4.17 -4.62
N GLU A 395 15.64 3.21 -3.73
CA GLU A 395 16.78 3.25 -2.81
C GLU A 395 18.10 3.43 -3.56
N SER A 396 18.33 2.61 -4.60
CA SER A 396 19.54 2.69 -5.43
C SER A 396 19.68 4.04 -6.14
N ILE A 397 18.58 4.59 -6.65
CA ILE A 397 18.57 5.89 -7.35
C ILE A 397 18.87 7.01 -6.37
N VAL A 398 18.16 7.09 -5.25
CA VAL A 398 18.34 8.18 -4.27
C VAL A 398 19.71 8.17 -3.63
N THR A 399 20.27 6.98 -3.34
CA THR A 399 21.60 6.88 -2.72
C THR A 399 22.71 7.10 -3.74
N ARG A 400 22.70 6.36 -4.86
CA ARG A 400 23.84 6.32 -5.79
C ARG A 400 23.84 7.45 -6.82
N LYS A 401 22.65 7.92 -7.24
CA LYS A 401 22.53 8.97 -8.28
C LYS A 401 22.35 10.37 -7.69
N PHE A 402 21.66 10.46 -6.56
CA PHE A 402 21.40 11.74 -5.91
C PHE A 402 22.26 12.01 -4.67
N GLY A 403 22.91 11.00 -4.10
CA GLY A 403 23.81 11.18 -2.96
C GLY A 403 23.10 11.36 -1.62
N VAL A 404 21.89 10.84 -1.49
CA VAL A 404 21.21 10.77 -0.20
C VAL A 404 21.89 9.69 0.65
N PRO A 405 22.28 9.97 1.93
CA PRO A 405 22.93 8.98 2.77
C PRO A 405 22.05 7.73 2.99
N SER A 406 22.64 6.53 2.91
CA SER A 406 21.92 5.26 3.06
C SER A 406 21.12 5.19 4.37
N ARG A 407 21.69 5.67 5.48
CA ARG A 407 21.00 5.70 6.78
C ARG A 407 19.71 6.53 6.74
N LEU A 408 19.71 7.66 6.01
CA LEU A 408 18.50 8.48 5.85
C LEU A 408 17.50 7.78 4.91
N THR A 409 17.98 7.15 3.84
CA THR A 409 17.13 6.46 2.87
C THR A 409 16.44 5.24 3.49
N GLU A 410 17.19 4.39 4.20
CA GLU A 410 16.66 3.23 4.91
C GLU A 410 15.53 3.58 5.89
N PHE A 411 15.61 4.76 6.46
CA PHE A 411 14.62 5.31 7.37
C PHE A 411 13.45 6.02 6.64
N ALA A 412 13.77 6.99 5.79
CA ALA A 412 12.78 7.91 5.24
C ALA A 412 12.00 7.32 4.06
N LEU A 413 12.59 6.37 3.31
CA LEU A 413 11.94 5.76 2.15
C LEU A 413 10.73 4.90 2.52
N PRO A 414 10.78 3.95 3.50
CA PRO A 414 9.60 3.19 3.91
C PRO A 414 8.46 4.07 4.42
N ILE A 415 8.80 5.07 5.24
CA ILE A 415 7.83 6.03 5.76
C ILE A 415 7.23 6.87 4.63
N GLY A 416 8.08 7.35 3.71
CA GLY A 416 7.62 8.12 2.56
C GLY A 416 6.69 7.33 1.65
N GLN A 417 6.95 6.04 1.44
CA GLN A 417 6.07 5.18 0.63
C GLN A 417 4.68 4.98 1.26
N THR A 418 4.52 5.20 2.55
CA THR A 418 3.24 5.09 3.25
C THR A 418 2.58 6.43 3.54
N MET A 419 3.35 7.47 3.87
CA MET A 419 2.81 8.75 4.34
C MET A 419 2.90 9.89 3.32
N PHE A 420 3.75 9.75 2.30
CA PHE A 420 3.93 10.75 1.26
C PHE A 420 3.34 10.27 -0.07
N MET A 421 2.03 10.45 -0.22
CA MET A 421 1.26 10.00 -1.40
C MET A 421 0.43 11.13 -2.00
N PRO A 422 1.05 12.20 -2.51
CA PRO A 422 0.34 13.36 -3.04
C PRO A 422 -0.60 13.02 -4.20
N ALA A 423 -0.23 12.07 -5.08
CA ALA A 423 -1.09 11.65 -6.17
C ALA A 423 -2.33 10.88 -5.69
N THR A 424 -2.20 10.11 -4.60
CA THR A 424 -3.34 9.44 -3.98
C THR A 424 -4.32 10.46 -3.36
N ILE A 425 -3.82 11.53 -2.73
CA ILE A 425 -4.66 12.63 -2.25
C ILE A 425 -5.46 13.25 -3.40
N CYS A 426 -4.77 13.53 -4.51
CA CYS A 426 -5.39 14.07 -5.71
C CYS A 426 -6.45 13.15 -6.31
N SER A 427 -6.26 11.82 -6.24
CA SER A 427 -7.27 10.86 -6.72
C SER A 427 -8.56 10.92 -5.91
N PHE A 428 -8.45 11.04 -4.58
CA PHE A 428 -9.61 11.22 -3.72
C PHE A 428 -10.34 12.53 -4.00
N ILE A 429 -9.62 13.65 -4.11
CA ILE A 429 -10.20 14.96 -4.40
C ILE A 429 -10.86 14.98 -5.78
N ALA A 430 -10.20 14.46 -6.82
CA ALA A 430 -10.77 14.38 -8.17
C ALA A 430 -12.05 13.53 -8.21
N THR A 431 -12.06 12.40 -7.50
CA THR A 431 -13.24 11.55 -7.37
C THR A 431 -14.36 12.27 -6.61
N ALA A 432 -14.05 12.96 -5.52
CA ALA A 432 -15.01 13.70 -4.73
C ALA A 432 -15.70 14.79 -5.59
N TYR A 433 -14.93 15.60 -6.31
CA TYR A 433 -15.48 16.62 -7.19
C TYR A 433 -16.33 16.05 -8.34
N TYR A 434 -15.89 14.96 -8.93
CA TYR A 434 -16.68 14.30 -9.96
C TYR A 434 -18.03 13.80 -9.44
N LEU A 435 -18.02 13.19 -8.28
CA LEU A 435 -19.25 12.67 -7.69
C LEU A 435 -20.17 13.78 -7.16
N THR A 436 -19.63 14.90 -6.67
CA THR A 436 -20.46 16.07 -6.35
C THR A 436 -21.13 16.65 -7.58
N GLU A 437 -20.47 16.65 -8.73
CA GLU A 437 -21.10 17.06 -10.01
C GLU A 437 -22.20 16.08 -10.41
N VAL A 438 -21.95 14.76 -10.35
CA VAL A 438 -22.92 13.71 -10.73
C VAL A 438 -24.16 13.71 -9.84
N TYR A 439 -23.96 13.84 -8.53
CA TYR A 439 -25.04 13.79 -7.55
C TYR A 439 -25.59 15.17 -7.15
N HIS A 440 -25.11 16.24 -7.79
CA HIS A 440 -25.52 17.61 -7.51
C HIS A 440 -25.38 18.03 -6.05
N VAL A 441 -24.33 17.56 -5.38
CA VAL A 441 -24.03 17.93 -4.00
C VAL A 441 -23.53 19.37 -3.97
N GLU A 442 -23.99 20.15 -3.00
CA GLU A 442 -23.52 21.52 -2.80
C GLU A 442 -22.12 21.54 -2.19
N VAL A 443 -21.26 22.38 -2.76
CA VAL A 443 -19.87 22.57 -2.30
C VAL A 443 -19.72 24.01 -1.82
N ASP A 444 -19.43 24.15 -0.55
CA ASP A 444 -19.05 25.41 0.09
C ASP A 444 -17.58 25.37 0.55
N LEU A 445 -17.10 26.46 1.13
CA LEU A 445 -15.75 26.54 1.65
C LEU A 445 -15.51 25.49 2.77
N THR A 446 -16.52 25.23 3.59
CA THR A 446 -16.45 24.23 4.67
C THR A 446 -16.26 22.83 4.11
N TRP A 447 -17.03 22.49 3.06
CA TRP A 447 -16.88 21.24 2.32
C TRP A 447 -15.46 21.06 1.77
N MET A 448 -14.87 22.10 1.13
CA MET A 448 -13.51 22.06 0.60
C MET A 448 -12.47 21.83 1.69
N ILE A 449 -12.58 22.52 2.84
CA ILE A 449 -11.69 22.31 3.99
C ILE A 449 -11.81 20.88 4.51
N VAL A 450 -13.03 20.39 4.67
CA VAL A 450 -13.32 19.02 5.11
C VAL A 450 -12.74 18.00 4.12
N ALA A 451 -12.95 18.19 2.83
CA ALA A 451 -12.42 17.33 1.77
C ALA A 451 -10.89 17.31 1.80
N THR A 452 -10.23 18.48 1.90
CA THR A 452 -8.78 18.60 2.04
C THR A 452 -8.26 17.79 3.23
N ILE A 453 -8.87 17.93 4.39
CA ILE A 453 -8.44 17.24 5.62
C ILE A 453 -8.68 15.73 5.47
N ILE A 454 -9.88 15.32 5.09
CA ILE A 454 -10.26 13.90 4.98
C ILE A 454 -9.40 13.21 3.94
N CYS A 455 -9.29 13.74 2.72
CA CYS A 455 -8.52 13.12 1.64
C CYS A 455 -7.04 12.99 2.01
N THR A 456 -6.47 14.01 2.68
CA THR A 456 -5.08 13.95 3.16
C THR A 456 -4.91 12.89 4.24
N MET A 457 -5.80 12.85 5.24
CA MET A 457 -5.72 11.86 6.32
C MET A 457 -5.94 10.44 5.82
N MET A 458 -6.88 10.24 4.89
CA MET A 458 -7.11 8.94 4.26
C MET A 458 -5.90 8.46 3.46
N ALA A 459 -5.26 9.33 2.70
CA ALA A 459 -4.07 8.98 1.94
C ALA A 459 -2.88 8.59 2.85
N ILE A 460 -2.71 9.31 3.98
CA ILE A 460 -1.67 8.99 4.97
C ILE A 460 -1.97 7.66 5.68
N ALA A 461 -3.24 7.34 5.90
CA ALA A 461 -3.68 6.11 6.57
C ALA A 461 -3.77 4.90 5.62
N LEU A 462 -3.66 5.12 4.31
CA LEU A 462 -3.82 4.08 3.31
C LEU A 462 -2.60 3.16 3.24
N PRO A 463 -2.75 1.83 3.45
CA PRO A 463 -1.66 0.92 3.18
C PRO A 463 -1.30 0.91 1.68
N PRO A 464 -0.01 0.81 1.32
CA PRO A 464 0.46 0.91 -0.07
C PRO A 464 0.19 -0.36 -0.90
N ILE A 465 -1.01 -0.92 -0.77
CA ILE A 465 -1.48 -2.14 -1.45
C ILE A 465 -2.63 -1.82 -2.41
N PRO A 466 -2.71 -2.50 -3.57
CA PRO A 466 -3.83 -2.33 -4.50
C PRO A 466 -5.18 -2.68 -3.85
N GLY A 467 -6.19 -1.84 -4.07
CA GLY A 467 -7.55 -2.05 -3.56
C GLY A 467 -7.80 -1.58 -2.11
N SER A 468 -6.79 -1.05 -1.42
CA SER A 468 -6.97 -0.46 -0.09
C SER A 468 -7.82 0.83 -0.11
N GLY A 469 -7.93 1.49 -1.26
CA GLY A 469 -8.71 2.73 -1.44
C GLY A 469 -10.21 2.58 -1.23
N LEU A 470 -10.77 1.39 -1.43
CA LEU A 470 -12.21 1.11 -1.32
C LEU A 470 -12.83 1.61 -0.02
N ALA A 471 -12.19 1.28 1.10
CA ALA A 471 -12.65 1.69 2.41
C ALA A 471 -12.59 3.21 2.58
N CYS A 472 -11.51 3.82 2.09
CA CYS A 472 -11.33 5.27 2.16
C CYS A 472 -12.40 6.00 1.34
N TYR A 473 -12.77 5.48 0.16
CA TYR A 473 -13.87 6.07 -0.63
C TYR A 473 -15.22 5.95 0.07
N ALA A 474 -15.55 4.81 0.65
CA ALA A 474 -16.81 4.66 1.40
C ALA A 474 -16.93 5.68 2.53
N ILE A 475 -15.84 5.89 3.26
CA ILE A 475 -15.73 6.86 4.34
C ILE A 475 -15.82 8.30 3.82
N MET A 476 -15.07 8.61 2.76
CA MET A 476 -15.06 9.93 2.13
C MET A 476 -16.46 10.33 1.65
N LEU A 477 -17.16 9.42 0.96
CA LEU A 477 -18.50 9.68 0.45
C LEU A 477 -19.48 10.03 1.58
N GLY A 478 -19.47 9.25 2.67
CA GLY A 478 -20.33 9.51 3.82
C GLY A 478 -20.07 10.86 4.50
N ARG A 479 -18.81 11.30 4.55
CA ARG A 479 -18.43 12.55 5.20
C ARG A 479 -18.63 13.79 4.32
N LEU A 480 -18.55 13.63 3.03
CA LEU A 480 -18.78 14.70 2.07
C LEU A 480 -20.24 14.77 1.62
N ASN A 481 -21.15 14.04 2.29
CA ASN A 481 -22.58 13.96 1.96
C ASN A 481 -22.84 13.52 0.51
N ILE A 482 -21.93 12.70 -0.03
CA ILE A 482 -22.09 12.12 -1.36
C ILE A 482 -22.84 10.79 -1.22
N PRO A 483 -23.89 10.54 -2.04
CA PRO A 483 -24.63 9.29 -1.96
C PRO A 483 -23.76 8.05 -2.14
N ALA A 484 -24.03 7.00 -1.35
CA ALA A 484 -23.28 5.75 -1.37
C ALA A 484 -23.29 5.05 -2.74
N GLY A 485 -24.28 5.32 -3.59
CA GLY A 485 -24.33 4.88 -4.98
C GLY A 485 -23.12 5.31 -5.83
N GLY A 486 -22.43 6.39 -5.45
CA GLY A 486 -21.18 6.82 -6.10
C GLY A 486 -20.00 5.90 -5.89
N LEU A 487 -20.07 4.98 -4.94
CA LEU A 487 -18.95 4.13 -4.57
C LEU A 487 -18.49 3.21 -5.71
N GLY A 488 -19.41 2.70 -6.51
CA GLY A 488 -19.06 1.88 -7.67
C GLY A 488 -18.20 2.62 -8.69
N VAL A 489 -18.55 3.89 -8.97
CA VAL A 489 -17.77 4.76 -9.84
C VAL A 489 -16.43 5.11 -9.22
N ALA A 490 -16.39 5.39 -7.91
CA ALA A 490 -15.16 5.67 -7.19
C ALA A 490 -14.16 4.50 -7.26
N ILE A 491 -14.65 3.26 -7.19
CA ILE A 491 -13.84 2.05 -7.34
C ILE A 491 -13.21 1.96 -8.74
N VAL A 492 -13.98 2.22 -9.78
CA VAL A 492 -13.47 2.18 -11.16
C VAL A 492 -12.41 3.27 -11.36
N LEU A 493 -12.65 4.47 -10.85
CA LEU A 493 -11.68 5.57 -10.88
C LEU A 493 -10.41 5.25 -10.08
N ASP A 494 -10.54 4.66 -8.88
CA ASP A 494 -9.41 4.29 -8.03
C ASP A 494 -8.43 3.37 -8.77
N ILE A 495 -8.95 2.40 -9.51
CA ILE A 495 -8.13 1.48 -10.29
C ILE A 495 -7.26 2.25 -11.30
N ILE A 496 -7.89 3.14 -12.08
CA ILE A 496 -7.20 3.91 -13.12
C ILE A 496 -6.19 4.86 -12.48
N PHE A 497 -6.61 5.55 -11.43
CA PHE A 497 -5.78 6.53 -10.73
C PHE A 497 -4.59 5.89 -10.01
N THR A 498 -4.77 4.68 -9.46
CA THR A 498 -3.70 3.98 -8.74
C THR A 498 -2.49 3.71 -9.63
N PHE A 499 -2.67 3.26 -10.88
CA PHE A 499 -1.53 3.03 -11.79
C PHE A 499 -0.74 4.32 -12.04
N ILE A 500 -1.42 5.38 -12.40
CA ILE A 500 -0.81 6.68 -12.71
C ILE A 500 -0.23 7.30 -11.44
N GLY A 501 -1.00 7.27 -10.37
CA GLY A 501 -0.63 7.87 -9.08
C GLY A 501 0.61 7.24 -8.48
N ARG A 502 0.75 5.91 -8.48
CA ARG A 502 1.94 5.25 -7.94
C ARG A 502 3.23 5.62 -8.67
N ALA A 503 3.17 5.84 -9.98
CA ALA A 503 4.31 6.33 -10.74
C ALA A 503 4.71 7.76 -10.33
N VAL A 504 3.72 8.63 -10.16
CA VAL A 504 3.94 10.03 -9.75
C VAL A 504 4.39 10.12 -8.30
N ASP A 505 3.74 9.38 -7.37
CA ASP A 505 4.13 9.29 -5.96
C ASP A 505 5.58 8.82 -5.82
N CYS A 506 5.99 7.81 -6.57
CA CYS A 506 7.36 7.31 -6.59
C CYS A 506 8.36 8.39 -7.03
N ALA A 507 8.06 9.14 -8.10
CA ALA A 507 8.92 10.22 -8.58
C ALA A 507 9.00 11.38 -7.58
N MET A 508 7.85 11.79 -7.03
CA MET A 508 7.78 12.89 -6.08
C MET A 508 8.49 12.54 -4.77
N LEU A 509 8.36 11.29 -4.29
CA LEU A 509 9.06 10.82 -3.10
C LEU A 509 10.58 10.82 -3.30
N GLN A 510 11.09 10.36 -4.45
CA GLN A 510 12.52 10.42 -4.76
C GLN A 510 13.05 11.86 -4.68
N MET A 511 12.35 12.80 -5.31
CA MET A 511 12.74 14.21 -5.28
C MET A 511 12.63 14.81 -3.88
N GLU A 512 11.61 14.44 -3.11
CA GLU A 512 11.44 14.93 -1.74
C GLU A 512 12.49 14.36 -0.79
N LEU A 513 12.94 13.12 -0.95
CA LEU A 513 14.05 12.56 -0.19
C LEU A 513 15.35 13.35 -0.44
N VAL A 514 15.61 13.74 -1.69
CA VAL A 514 16.75 14.61 -2.04
C VAL A 514 16.61 15.99 -1.37
N ASN A 515 15.42 16.59 -1.47
CA ASN A 515 15.15 17.90 -0.87
C ASN A 515 15.23 17.88 0.67
N SER A 516 14.74 16.81 1.28
CA SER A 516 14.80 16.59 2.74
C SER A 516 16.25 16.40 3.19
N SER A 517 17.04 15.57 2.48
CA SER A 517 18.46 15.36 2.77
C SER A 517 19.26 16.66 2.67
N ASP A 518 18.96 17.48 1.69
CA ASP A 518 19.57 18.79 1.51
C ASP A 518 19.21 19.78 2.64
N ALA A 519 17.92 19.82 3.00
CA ALA A 519 17.43 20.65 4.11
C ALA A 519 18.02 20.25 5.49
N LEU A 520 18.45 19.00 5.61
CA LEU A 520 19.16 18.48 6.78
C LEU A 520 20.67 18.70 6.74
N GLY A 521 21.19 19.17 5.60
CA GLY A 521 22.63 19.42 5.39
C GLY A 521 23.47 18.15 5.23
N VAL A 522 22.83 16.99 4.95
CA VAL A 522 23.51 15.68 4.84
C VAL A 522 23.62 15.16 3.40
N LEU A 523 23.11 15.90 2.43
CA LEU A 523 23.16 15.53 1.01
C LEU A 523 24.59 15.67 0.44
N ASP A 524 25.11 14.61 -0.18
CA ASP A 524 26.36 14.70 -0.93
C ASP A 524 26.13 15.35 -2.31
N ARG A 525 26.17 16.68 -2.31
CA ARG A 525 25.97 17.47 -3.53
C ARG A 525 27.03 17.23 -4.63
N LYS A 526 28.19 16.60 -4.30
CA LYS A 526 29.22 16.29 -5.29
C LYS A 526 28.74 15.24 -6.29
N ILE A 527 27.91 14.29 -5.81
CA ILE A 527 27.35 13.23 -6.66
C ILE A 527 26.40 13.83 -7.71
N ILE A 528 25.51 14.75 -7.31
CA ILE A 528 24.60 15.43 -8.24
C ILE A 528 25.37 16.33 -9.20
N ARG A 529 26.40 17.05 -8.72
CA ARG A 529 27.21 17.94 -9.57
C ARG A 529 28.03 17.22 -10.65
N ARG A 530 28.38 15.95 -10.45
CA ARG A 530 29.05 15.12 -11.47
C ARG A 530 28.13 14.70 -12.61
N GLN A 531 26.83 14.97 -12.50
CA GLN A 531 25.82 14.63 -13.50
C GLN A 531 25.40 15.86 -14.34
N LYS A 532 26.09 17.01 -14.14
CA LYS A 532 26.04 18.14 -15.03
C LYS A 532 26.96 17.83 -16.23
#